data_557c999a02a892c21b25cb367bdd0737
#
_entry.id   557c999a02a892c21b25cb367bdd0737
#
_cell.length_a   1.000
_cell.length_b   1.000
_cell.length_c   1.000
_cell.angle_alpha   90.00
_cell.angle_beta   90.00
_cell.angle_gamma   90.00
#
_symmetry.space_group_name_H-M   'P 1'
#
loop_
_entity.id
_entity.type
_entity.pdbx_description
1 polymer ?
#
loop_
_entity_poly.entity_id
_entity_poly.type
_entity_poly.pdbx_seq_one_letter_code
_entity_poly.pdbx_strand_id
1 'polypeptide(L)'
;MTATANSTPASLTSTPRNTAIDAEAAARFSDVDILRELEPLVAGEVDRHISMHKDWRPHEYVPWTDGENFDGVLNGKAWSSEQSSFPDEVRTALVVNLLTEDNLPSYHHEIATIFRGEGAWGTWVHRWTAEEGRHAVAMRDYLMVTR
;
A
#
# COMPACT_ATOMS: atom_id res chain seq x y z
N MET A 1 58.35 16.72 -5.26
CA MET A 1 57.80 16.20 -6.52
C MET A 1 57.16 14.85 -6.24
N THR A 2 55.85 14.83 -5.98
CA THR A 2 55.09 13.62 -5.72
C THR A 2 53.97 13.57 -6.77
N ALA A 3 54.06 12.57 -7.65
CA ALA A 3 53.10 12.34 -8.72
C ALA A 3 51.86 11.63 -8.14
N THR A 4 50.71 12.27 -8.28
CA THR A 4 49.39 11.70 -8.01
C THR A 4 48.94 10.85 -9.17
N ALA A 5 48.79 9.55 -8.95
CA ALA A 5 48.24 8.62 -9.93
C ALA A 5 46.71 8.80 -10.01
N ASN A 6 46.23 9.15 -11.19
CA ASN A 6 44.82 9.30 -11.52
C ASN A 6 44.28 7.93 -11.93
N SER A 7 43.48 7.28 -11.06
CA SER A 7 42.84 6.01 -11.39
C SER A 7 41.45 6.30 -12.01
N THR A 8 41.36 6.03 -13.31
CA THR A 8 40.09 6.06 -14.06
C THR A 8 39.20 4.90 -13.60
N PRO A 9 37.90 5.14 -13.26
CA PRO A 9 37.01 4.03 -12.94
C PRO A 9 36.67 3.21 -14.16
N ALA A 10 36.80 1.88 -14.03
CA ALA A 10 36.43 0.92 -15.06
C ALA A 10 34.95 1.05 -15.42
N SER A 11 34.66 1.29 -16.68
CA SER A 11 33.30 1.28 -17.25
C SER A 11 32.73 -0.14 -17.14
N LEU A 12 31.68 -0.31 -16.34
CA LEU A 12 30.87 -1.53 -16.35
C LEU A 12 30.10 -1.58 -17.68
N THR A 13 30.61 -2.28 -18.66
CA THR A 13 29.87 -2.61 -19.87
C THR A 13 28.78 -3.59 -19.51
N SER A 14 27.54 -3.09 -19.42
CA SER A 14 26.35 -3.93 -19.32
C SER A 14 26.24 -4.76 -20.60
N THR A 15 26.33 -6.08 -20.48
CA THR A 15 26.04 -7.01 -21.57
C THR A 15 24.61 -6.72 -22.09
N PRO A 16 24.41 -6.50 -23.39
CA PRO A 16 23.10 -6.28 -23.94
C PRO A 16 22.25 -7.52 -23.67
N ARG A 17 21.17 -7.34 -22.87
CA ARG A 17 20.18 -8.38 -22.63
C ARG A 17 19.55 -8.73 -23.99
N ASN A 18 19.51 -10.01 -24.31
CA ASN A 18 18.99 -10.45 -25.61
C ASN A 18 17.46 -10.34 -25.62
N THR A 19 16.96 -9.16 -25.98
CA THR A 19 15.54 -8.80 -25.98
C THR A 19 14.65 -9.73 -26.81
N ALA A 20 15.23 -10.42 -27.80
CA ALA A 20 14.48 -11.40 -28.62
C ALA A 20 14.20 -12.70 -27.85
N ILE A 21 15.16 -13.17 -27.04
CA ILE A 21 14.96 -14.36 -26.19
C ILE A 21 13.98 -14.05 -25.08
N ASP A 22 14.06 -12.85 -24.49
CA ASP A 22 13.12 -12.41 -23.44
C ASP A 22 11.69 -12.28 -23.99
N ALA A 23 11.51 -11.77 -25.20
CA ALA A 23 10.20 -11.66 -25.85
C ALA A 23 9.62 -13.03 -26.25
N GLU A 24 10.43 -13.98 -26.73
CA GLU A 24 10.01 -15.33 -27.05
C GLU A 24 9.67 -16.14 -25.78
N ALA A 25 10.40 -15.95 -24.70
CA ALA A 25 10.08 -16.55 -23.40
C ALA A 25 8.79 -16.00 -22.84
N ALA A 26 8.58 -14.68 -22.89
CA ALA A 26 7.33 -14.03 -22.44
C ALA A 26 6.11 -14.47 -23.27
N ALA A 27 6.29 -14.79 -24.54
CA ALA A 27 5.19 -15.29 -25.39
C ALA A 27 4.79 -16.74 -25.10
N ARG A 28 5.57 -17.49 -24.31
CA ARG A 28 5.32 -18.90 -23.99
C ARG A 28 4.50 -19.11 -22.73
N PHE A 29 4.42 -18.12 -21.84
CA PHE A 29 3.72 -18.22 -20.59
C PHE A 29 2.54 -17.26 -20.56
N SER A 30 1.37 -17.81 -20.30
CA SER A 30 0.21 -16.98 -19.95
C SER A 30 0.33 -16.47 -18.51
N ASP A 31 -0.40 -15.40 -18.17
CA ASP A 31 -0.47 -14.89 -16.79
C ASP A 31 -0.88 -16.01 -15.81
N VAL A 32 -1.74 -16.92 -16.25
CA VAL A 32 -2.16 -18.09 -15.44
C VAL A 32 -1.01 -19.04 -15.17
N ASP A 33 -0.13 -19.27 -16.13
CA ASP A 33 1.04 -20.15 -15.93
C ASP A 33 2.03 -19.51 -14.98
N ILE A 34 2.23 -18.19 -15.08
CA ILE A 34 3.09 -17.43 -14.17
C ILE A 34 2.54 -17.49 -12.73
N LEU A 35 1.24 -17.24 -12.55
CA LEU A 35 0.61 -17.31 -11.22
C LEU A 35 0.74 -18.70 -10.61
N ARG A 36 0.56 -19.76 -11.41
CA ARG A 36 0.71 -21.14 -10.95
C ARG A 36 2.15 -21.47 -10.56
N GLU A 37 3.12 -21.03 -11.33
CA GLU A 37 4.55 -21.23 -11.05
C GLU A 37 4.97 -20.53 -9.75
N LEU A 38 4.43 -19.34 -9.50
CA LEU A 38 4.75 -18.53 -8.32
C LEU A 38 3.97 -18.96 -7.07
N GLU A 39 2.91 -19.72 -7.18
CA GLU A 39 2.03 -20.07 -6.05
C GLU A 39 2.74 -20.69 -4.85
N PRO A 40 3.69 -21.63 -4.99
CA PRO A 40 4.41 -22.18 -3.83
C PRO A 40 5.24 -21.12 -3.09
N LEU A 41 5.83 -20.16 -3.82
CA LEU A 41 6.56 -19.04 -3.22
C LEU A 41 5.61 -18.13 -2.45
N VAL A 42 4.48 -17.78 -3.06
CA VAL A 42 3.45 -16.94 -2.44
C VAL A 42 2.88 -17.59 -1.18
N ALA A 43 2.65 -18.90 -1.20
CA ALA A 43 2.21 -19.65 0.00
C ALA A 43 3.20 -19.48 1.15
N GLY A 44 4.50 -19.65 0.90
CA GLY A 44 5.54 -19.45 1.91
C GLY A 44 5.59 -18.01 2.44
N GLU A 45 5.41 -17.00 1.57
CA GLU A 45 5.39 -15.60 1.98
C GLU A 45 4.12 -15.23 2.77
N VAL A 46 2.97 -15.78 2.41
CA VAL A 46 1.73 -15.62 3.17
C VAL A 46 1.85 -16.25 4.57
N ASP A 47 2.39 -17.46 4.66
CA ASP A 47 2.64 -18.12 5.96
C ASP A 47 3.61 -17.31 6.82
N ARG A 48 4.68 -16.80 6.23
CA ARG A 48 5.63 -15.91 6.90
C ARG A 48 4.94 -14.64 7.40
N HIS A 49 4.15 -13.98 6.57
CA HIS A 49 3.38 -12.79 6.93
C HIS A 49 2.44 -13.09 8.11
N ILE A 50 1.66 -14.17 8.04
CA ILE A 50 0.74 -14.56 9.09
C ILE A 50 1.46 -14.82 10.41
N SER A 51 2.62 -15.49 10.37
CA SER A 51 3.41 -15.80 11.57
C SER A 51 4.01 -14.57 12.26
N MET A 52 4.27 -13.51 11.50
CA MET A 52 4.85 -12.26 12.00
C MET A 52 3.81 -11.16 12.27
N HIS A 53 2.58 -11.38 11.81
CA HIS A 53 1.51 -10.40 11.90
C HIS A 53 1.23 -10.03 13.37
N LYS A 54 1.10 -8.72 13.61
CA LYS A 54 0.62 -8.19 14.88
C LYS A 54 -0.75 -7.56 14.64
N ASP A 55 -1.73 -8.03 15.36
CA ASP A 55 -3.05 -7.40 15.32
C ASP A 55 -2.97 -5.95 15.78
N TRP A 56 -3.64 -5.08 15.04
CA TRP A 56 -3.84 -3.70 15.41
C TRP A 56 -5.28 -3.29 15.05
N ARG A 57 -5.79 -2.29 15.74
CA ARG A 57 -7.14 -1.78 15.53
C ARG A 57 -7.08 -0.29 15.19
N PRO A 58 -7.84 0.18 14.19
CA PRO A 58 -7.87 1.60 13.82
C PRO A 58 -8.12 2.52 15.01
N HIS A 59 -9.05 2.16 15.91
CA HIS A 59 -9.41 2.96 17.06
C HIS A 59 -8.29 3.16 18.11
N GLU A 60 -7.23 2.33 18.08
CA GLU A 60 -6.07 2.46 18.97
C GLU A 60 -5.16 3.61 18.58
N TYR A 61 -5.28 4.11 17.35
CA TYR A 61 -4.46 5.17 16.77
C TYR A 61 -5.17 6.53 16.69
N VAL A 62 -6.40 6.61 17.17
CA VAL A 62 -7.22 7.82 17.08
C VAL A 62 -7.33 8.47 18.47
N PRO A 63 -6.99 9.76 18.61
CA PRO A 63 -7.06 10.48 19.90
C PRO A 63 -8.50 10.91 20.20
N TRP A 64 -9.38 9.97 20.49
CA TRP A 64 -10.82 10.17 20.66
C TRP A 64 -11.21 11.26 21.65
N THR A 65 -10.38 11.48 22.67
CA THR A 65 -10.61 12.50 23.71
C THR A 65 -10.45 13.93 23.19
N ASP A 66 -9.78 14.10 22.04
CA ASP A 66 -9.56 15.41 21.43
C ASP A 66 -10.68 15.80 20.46
N GLY A 67 -11.60 14.86 20.20
CA GLY A 67 -12.70 15.06 19.27
C GLY A 67 -13.86 15.89 19.85
N GLU A 68 -14.56 16.57 18.96
CA GLU A 68 -15.81 17.25 19.26
C GLU A 68 -16.90 16.78 18.28
N ASN A 69 -18.16 16.86 18.69
CA ASN A 69 -19.27 16.60 17.78
C ASN A 69 -19.30 17.64 16.66
N PHE A 70 -19.69 17.21 15.46
CA PHE A 70 -19.97 18.10 14.34
C PHE A 70 -21.29 18.82 14.51
N ASP A 71 -21.46 19.96 13.82
CA ASP A 71 -22.71 20.64 13.67
C ASP A 71 -23.77 19.70 13.04
N GLY A 72 -24.94 19.66 13.60
CA GLY A 72 -26.03 18.78 13.19
C GLY A 72 -26.79 18.19 14.35
N VAL A 73 -27.19 16.93 14.24
CA VAL A 73 -28.11 16.25 15.23
C VAL A 73 -27.53 16.18 16.64
N LEU A 74 -26.24 16.29 16.83
CA LEU A 74 -25.58 16.28 18.13
C LEU A 74 -25.20 17.67 18.64
N ASN A 75 -25.65 18.75 17.96
CA ASN A 75 -25.37 20.14 18.30
C ASN A 75 -23.90 20.45 18.58
N GLY A 76 -23.01 19.91 17.72
CA GLY A 76 -21.59 20.16 17.79
C GLY A 76 -21.16 21.43 17.09
N LYS A 77 -19.86 21.58 16.84
CA LYS A 77 -19.28 22.72 16.13
C LYS A 77 -19.23 22.49 14.62
N ALA A 78 -19.55 23.53 13.85
CA ALA A 78 -19.21 23.56 12.43
C ALA A 78 -17.68 23.46 12.28
N TRP A 79 -17.23 22.77 11.25
CA TRP A 79 -15.80 22.70 10.94
C TRP A 79 -15.28 24.05 10.44
N SER A 80 -14.08 24.42 10.86
CA SER A 80 -13.29 25.49 10.28
C SER A 80 -11.81 25.10 10.21
N SER A 81 -11.08 25.70 9.30
CA SER A 81 -9.65 25.39 9.07
C SER A 81 -8.77 25.64 10.29
N GLU A 82 -9.16 26.58 11.15
CA GLU A 82 -8.44 26.94 12.37
C GLU A 82 -8.50 25.85 13.45
N GLN A 83 -9.42 24.90 13.33
CA GLN A 83 -9.53 23.77 14.25
C GLN A 83 -8.44 22.71 13.97
N SER A 84 -7.89 22.67 12.76
CA SER A 84 -6.84 21.72 12.41
C SER A 84 -5.52 22.09 13.07
N SER A 85 -4.94 21.14 13.80
CA SER A 85 -3.60 21.28 14.37
C SER A 85 -2.47 21.05 13.36
N PHE A 86 -2.80 20.61 12.15
CA PHE A 86 -1.81 20.30 11.10
C PHE A 86 -1.56 21.49 10.19
N PRO A 87 -0.31 21.66 9.70
CA PRO A 87 -0.06 22.46 8.53
C PRO A 87 -0.90 21.99 7.33
N ASP A 88 -1.28 22.92 6.45
CA ASP A 88 -2.15 22.63 5.30
C ASP A 88 -1.58 21.53 4.39
N GLU A 89 -0.26 21.47 4.25
CA GLU A 89 0.42 20.47 3.43
C GLU A 89 0.24 19.06 4.03
N VAL A 90 0.35 18.93 5.35
CA VAL A 90 0.17 17.65 6.05
C VAL A 90 -1.30 17.20 5.96
N ARG A 91 -2.23 18.10 6.20
CA ARG A 91 -3.67 17.82 6.06
C ARG A 91 -4.01 17.39 4.64
N THR A 92 -3.50 18.10 3.64
CA THR A 92 -3.71 17.77 2.23
C THR A 92 -3.16 16.40 1.90
N ALA A 93 -1.95 16.06 2.36
CA ALA A 93 -1.36 14.74 2.15
C ALA A 93 -2.21 13.62 2.78
N LEU A 94 -2.69 13.80 4.00
CA LEU A 94 -3.56 12.83 4.67
C LEU A 94 -4.90 12.66 3.95
N VAL A 95 -5.50 13.74 3.45
CA VAL A 95 -6.74 13.68 2.67
C VAL A 95 -6.52 12.95 1.35
N VAL A 96 -5.42 13.22 0.65
CA VAL A 96 -5.09 12.52 -0.61
C VAL A 96 -4.89 11.03 -0.34
N ASN A 97 -4.17 10.66 0.73
CA ASN A 97 -4.00 9.26 1.12
C ASN A 97 -5.35 8.62 1.45
N LEU A 98 -6.19 9.28 2.25
CA LEU A 98 -7.52 8.77 2.56
C LEU A 98 -8.36 8.51 1.30
N LEU A 99 -8.35 9.42 0.33
CA LEU A 99 -9.07 9.24 -0.94
C LEU A 99 -8.55 8.03 -1.73
N THR A 100 -7.25 7.74 -1.65
CA THR A 100 -6.65 6.56 -2.25
C THR A 100 -7.13 5.28 -1.56
N GLU A 101 -7.11 5.26 -0.24
CA GLU A 101 -7.57 4.11 0.56
C GLU A 101 -9.08 3.87 0.41
N ASP A 102 -9.87 4.93 0.33
CA ASP A 102 -11.32 4.85 0.10
C ASP A 102 -11.67 4.29 -1.29
N ASN A 103 -10.75 4.32 -2.24
CA ASN A 103 -10.92 3.71 -3.55
C ASN A 103 -10.64 2.19 -3.55
N LEU A 104 -10.36 1.59 -2.39
CA LEU A 104 -10.10 0.15 -2.23
C LEU A 104 -11.10 -0.75 -3.00
N PRO A 105 -12.42 -0.51 -2.99
CA PRO A 105 -13.34 -1.38 -3.73
C PRO A 105 -13.04 -1.48 -5.22
N SER A 106 -12.58 -0.39 -5.85
CA SER A 106 -12.26 -0.35 -7.28
C SER A 106 -11.03 -1.17 -7.61
N TYR A 107 -9.90 -0.89 -6.94
CA TYR A 107 -8.66 -1.60 -7.26
C TYR A 107 -8.62 -3.02 -6.65
N HIS A 108 -9.36 -3.30 -5.57
CA HIS A 108 -9.56 -4.66 -5.08
C HIS A 108 -10.22 -5.54 -6.15
N HIS A 109 -11.24 -5.03 -6.84
CA HIS A 109 -11.91 -5.76 -7.91
C HIS A 109 -10.94 -6.17 -9.01
N GLU A 110 -10.09 -5.25 -9.46
CA GLU A 110 -9.07 -5.52 -10.47
C GLU A 110 -8.05 -6.55 -9.98
N ILE A 111 -7.52 -6.38 -8.79
CA ILE A 111 -6.55 -7.31 -8.19
C ILE A 111 -7.17 -8.70 -8.00
N ALA A 112 -8.37 -8.79 -7.45
CA ALA A 112 -9.05 -10.07 -7.25
C ALA A 112 -9.36 -10.78 -8.58
N THR A 113 -9.63 -10.03 -9.65
CA THR A 113 -9.84 -10.55 -10.98
C THR A 113 -8.56 -11.15 -11.57
N ILE A 114 -7.42 -10.47 -11.39
CA ILE A 114 -6.12 -10.91 -11.90
C ILE A 114 -5.61 -12.13 -11.13
N PHE A 115 -5.59 -12.05 -9.81
CA PHE A 115 -4.97 -13.05 -8.94
C PHE A 115 -5.90 -14.21 -8.56
N ARG A 116 -7.16 -14.14 -8.93
CA ARG A 116 -8.22 -15.14 -8.66
C ARG A 116 -8.41 -15.39 -7.14
N GLY A 117 -9.57 -15.85 -6.75
CA GLY A 117 -9.93 -16.00 -5.33
C GLY A 117 -9.54 -17.34 -4.69
N GLU A 118 -8.57 -18.08 -5.24
CA GLU A 118 -8.25 -19.45 -4.83
C GLU A 118 -6.77 -19.58 -4.40
N GLY A 119 -6.46 -20.61 -3.61
CA GLY A 119 -5.11 -20.96 -3.23
C GLY A 119 -4.41 -19.87 -2.39
N ALA A 120 -3.09 -19.81 -2.51
CA ALA A 120 -2.26 -18.85 -1.80
C ALA A 120 -2.52 -17.41 -2.26
N TRP A 121 -2.75 -17.21 -3.54
CA TRP A 121 -3.11 -15.91 -4.10
C TRP A 121 -4.43 -15.40 -3.54
N GLY A 122 -5.46 -16.25 -3.44
CA GLY A 122 -6.73 -15.88 -2.84
C GLY A 122 -6.57 -15.51 -1.37
N THR A 123 -5.80 -16.28 -0.62
CA THR A 123 -5.48 -15.99 0.78
C THR A 123 -4.79 -14.64 0.92
N TRP A 124 -3.80 -14.34 0.06
CA TRP A 124 -3.14 -13.04 0.03
C TRP A 124 -4.11 -11.90 -0.26
N VAL A 125 -4.93 -12.01 -1.31
CA VAL A 125 -5.90 -10.96 -1.69
C VAL A 125 -6.84 -10.64 -0.53
N HIS A 126 -7.38 -11.67 0.14
CA HIS A 126 -8.29 -11.46 1.26
C HIS A 126 -7.61 -10.80 2.47
N ARG A 127 -6.39 -11.22 2.81
CA ARG A 127 -5.61 -10.63 3.90
C ARG A 127 -5.25 -9.18 3.60
N TRP A 128 -4.69 -8.94 2.44
CA TRP A 128 -4.31 -7.61 1.98
C TRP A 128 -5.50 -6.65 2.00
N THR A 129 -6.64 -7.04 1.42
CA THR A 129 -7.87 -6.21 1.41
C THR A 129 -8.34 -5.87 2.83
N ALA A 130 -8.28 -6.84 3.76
CA ALA A 130 -8.68 -6.60 5.14
C ALA A 130 -7.71 -5.63 5.87
N GLU A 131 -6.45 -5.62 5.50
CA GLU A 131 -5.44 -4.72 6.07
C GLU A 131 -5.58 -3.30 5.49
N GLU A 132 -5.73 -3.17 4.18
CA GLU A 132 -5.96 -1.88 3.52
C GLU A 132 -7.25 -1.19 4.00
N GLY A 133 -8.32 -1.95 4.19
CA GLY A 133 -9.56 -1.40 4.74
C GLY A 133 -9.39 -0.78 6.12
N ARG A 134 -8.44 -1.24 6.94
CA ARG A 134 -8.12 -0.62 8.23
C ARG A 134 -7.43 0.74 8.10
N HIS A 135 -6.63 0.93 7.05
CA HIS A 135 -5.96 2.20 6.78
C HIS A 135 -6.98 3.32 6.54
N ALA A 136 -7.97 3.07 5.68
CA ALA A 136 -9.05 4.03 5.40
C ALA A 136 -9.80 4.42 6.69
N VAL A 137 -10.16 3.43 7.52
CA VAL A 137 -10.85 3.68 8.80
C VAL A 137 -9.99 4.52 9.73
N ALA A 138 -8.71 4.14 9.93
CA ALA A 138 -7.81 4.85 10.83
C ALA A 138 -7.60 6.31 10.40
N MET A 139 -7.33 6.54 9.11
CA MET A 139 -7.09 7.90 8.60
C MET A 139 -8.36 8.76 8.64
N ARG A 140 -9.52 8.21 8.31
CA ARG A 140 -10.79 8.93 8.36
C ARG A 140 -11.11 9.36 9.80
N ASP A 141 -11.08 8.42 10.72
CA ASP A 141 -11.38 8.69 12.11
C ASP A 141 -10.39 9.68 12.73
N TYR A 142 -9.09 9.52 12.40
CA TYR A 142 -8.05 10.44 12.85
C TYR A 142 -8.31 11.88 12.34
N LEU A 143 -8.56 12.05 11.05
CA LEU A 143 -8.87 13.36 10.46
C LEU A 143 -10.16 13.97 11.02
N MET A 144 -11.19 13.14 11.29
CA MET A 144 -12.43 13.61 11.87
C MET A 144 -12.26 14.08 13.32
N VAL A 145 -11.43 13.40 14.09
CA VAL A 145 -11.20 13.71 15.51
C VAL A 145 -10.26 14.91 15.67
N THR A 146 -9.22 14.99 14.84
CA THR A 146 -8.23 16.07 14.91
C THR A 146 -8.60 17.32 14.10
N ARG A 147 -9.63 17.25 13.30
CA ARG A 147 -10.27 18.31 12.48
C ARG A 147 -9.33 19.08 11.53
#